data_a2fc9bf804a820f188c5bc5eb54dd756
#
_entry.id   a2fc9bf804a820f188c5bc5eb54dd756
#
_cell.length_a   1.000
_cell.length_b   1.000
_cell.length_c   1.000
_cell.angle_alpha   90.00
_cell.angle_beta   90.00
_cell.angle_gamma   90.00
#
_symmetry.space_group_name_H-M   'P 1'
#
loop_
_entity.id
_entity.type
_entity.pdbx_description
1 polymer ?
#
loop_
_entity_poly.entity_id
_entity_poly.type
_entity_poly.pdbx_seq_one_letter_code
_entity_poly.pdbx_strand_id
1 'polypeptide(L)'
;SSDPNLQNIPVRTPRGEEIRAGFIPGPGCLFVAADYSQIELRLMAHLSGDPAFTTAFRQGDDIHRQTAAIIFGVPLAGVTSEMRARAKTINFGTIYGQGPFALSKQLGISQEEAKAFITQYFERFAGVRAFLDRQVEVAREQGNVSTLFGRGWCLAVFFVGFGVLCGGGGGVVFGGSLGGGGGG
;
A
#
# COMPACT_ATOMS: atom_id res chain seq x y z
N SER A 1 23.46 10.56 1.58
CA SER A 1 24.06 9.35 1.06
C SER A 1 23.03 8.21 1.15
N SER A 2 22.79 7.51 0.06
CA SER A 2 21.86 6.36 0.01
C SER A 2 22.58 5.03 0.27
N ASP A 3 23.89 5.03 0.27
CA ASP A 3 24.70 3.84 0.52
C ASP A 3 25.95 4.20 1.34
N PRO A 4 26.10 3.72 2.56
CA PRO A 4 25.09 3.04 3.35
C PRO A 4 23.94 3.96 3.78
N ASN A 5 22.71 3.40 3.83
CA ASN A 5 21.55 4.14 4.32
C ASN A 5 21.55 4.16 5.86
N LEU A 6 22.11 5.23 6.42
CA LEU A 6 22.21 5.40 7.87
C LEU A 6 20.89 5.69 8.58
N GLN A 7 19.83 6.00 7.83
CA GLN A 7 18.48 6.20 8.39
C GLN A 7 17.75 4.89 8.64
N ASN A 8 18.16 3.81 7.97
CA ASN A 8 17.55 2.49 8.09
C ASN A 8 18.48 1.50 8.80
N ILE A 9 18.38 1.46 10.11
CA ILE A 9 19.08 0.44 10.90
C ILE A 9 18.28 -0.85 10.79
N PRO A 10 18.88 -1.97 10.35
CA PRO A 10 18.19 -3.25 10.25
C PRO A 10 17.60 -3.66 11.60
N VAL A 11 16.33 -4.09 11.62
CA VAL A 11 15.62 -4.52 12.85
C VAL A 11 15.39 -6.03 12.92
N ARG A 12 15.69 -6.76 11.84
CA ARG A 12 15.37 -8.20 11.74
C ARG A 12 16.59 -9.11 11.82
N THR A 13 17.75 -8.54 12.05
CA THR A 13 19.00 -9.31 12.15
C THR A 13 19.61 -9.11 13.53
N PRO A 14 20.26 -10.13 14.12
CA PRO A 14 20.91 -10.00 15.43
C PRO A 14 21.89 -8.80 15.49
N ARG A 15 22.70 -8.61 14.45
CA ARG A 15 23.59 -7.46 14.35
C ARG A 15 22.85 -6.11 14.31
N GLY A 16 21.68 -6.08 13.68
CA GLY A 16 20.84 -4.87 13.65
C GLY A 16 20.29 -4.53 15.04
N GLU A 17 19.93 -5.54 15.81
CA GLU A 17 19.49 -5.39 17.19
C GLU A 17 20.62 -4.87 18.08
N GLU A 18 21.84 -5.41 17.95
CA GLU A 18 23.03 -4.93 18.66
C GLU A 18 23.34 -3.45 18.33
N ILE A 19 23.29 -3.07 17.06
CA ILE A 19 23.49 -1.67 16.63
C ILE A 19 22.42 -0.78 17.25
N ARG A 20 21.15 -1.20 17.25
CA ARG A 20 20.06 -0.42 17.85
C ARG A 20 20.20 -0.27 19.36
N ALA A 21 20.70 -1.27 20.06
CA ALA A 21 20.95 -1.21 21.49
C ALA A 21 22.04 -0.17 21.85
N GLY A 22 22.91 0.19 20.90
CA GLY A 22 23.90 1.25 21.07
C GLY A 22 23.31 2.67 21.09
N PHE A 23 22.09 2.86 20.64
CA PHE A 23 21.40 4.15 20.72
C PHE A 23 20.71 4.26 22.08
N ILE A 24 21.32 5.04 22.98
CA ILE A 24 20.80 5.27 24.32
C ILE A 24 20.32 6.71 24.45
N PRO A 25 19.27 6.98 25.23
CA PRO A 25 18.84 8.35 25.50
C PRO A 25 19.83 9.07 26.41
N GLY A 26 19.81 10.39 26.40
CA GLY A 26 20.58 11.19 27.35
C GLY A 26 20.16 10.92 28.80
N PRO A 27 20.99 11.32 29.78
CA PRO A 27 20.67 11.16 31.20
C PRO A 27 19.32 11.77 31.56
N GLY A 28 18.46 10.99 32.23
CA GLY A 28 17.10 11.41 32.61
C GLY A 28 16.09 11.48 31.48
N CYS A 29 16.43 11.05 30.26
CA CYS A 29 15.55 11.00 29.08
C CYS A 29 15.15 9.58 28.75
N LEU A 30 14.07 9.44 27.96
CA LEU A 30 13.64 8.19 27.37
C LEU A 30 13.45 8.38 25.86
N PHE A 31 13.72 7.34 25.07
CA PHE A 31 13.26 7.32 23.69
C PHE A 31 11.75 7.08 23.65
N VAL A 32 11.05 7.89 22.88
CA VAL A 32 9.65 7.67 22.54
C VAL A 32 9.59 7.32 21.07
N ALA A 33 9.19 6.08 20.76
CA ALA A 33 8.93 5.64 19.41
C ALA A 33 7.41 5.47 19.24
N ALA A 34 6.84 6.22 18.29
CA ALA A 34 5.42 6.12 17.96
C ALA A 34 5.27 5.92 16.45
N ASP A 35 4.44 4.96 16.08
CA ASP A 35 4.08 4.67 14.70
C ASP A 35 2.57 4.51 14.57
N TYR A 36 2.04 4.94 13.42
CA TYR A 36 0.63 4.76 13.14
C TYR A 36 0.32 3.30 12.81
N SER A 37 -0.68 2.74 13.48
CA SER A 37 -1.16 1.40 13.16
C SER A 37 -2.02 1.42 11.90
N GLN A 38 -1.50 0.88 10.80
CA GLN A 38 -2.23 0.66 9.54
C GLN A 38 -2.89 1.94 8.98
N ILE A 39 -2.17 3.07 9.05
CA ILE A 39 -2.76 4.39 8.70
C ILE A 39 -3.33 4.44 7.28
N GLU A 40 -2.66 3.84 6.30
CA GLU A 40 -3.10 3.84 4.91
C GLU A 40 -4.43 3.10 4.74
N LEU A 41 -4.58 1.95 5.41
CA LEU A 41 -5.82 1.17 5.36
C LEU A 41 -6.97 1.88 6.07
N ARG A 42 -6.67 2.58 7.18
CA ARG A 42 -7.66 3.41 7.90
C ARG A 42 -8.11 4.60 7.06
N LEU A 43 -7.18 5.26 6.37
CA LEU A 43 -7.50 6.33 5.43
C LEU A 43 -8.33 5.79 4.26
N MET A 44 -7.97 4.62 3.72
CA MET A 44 -8.76 3.98 2.68
C MET A 44 -10.18 3.66 3.14
N ALA A 45 -10.35 3.13 4.35
CA ALA A 45 -11.67 2.88 4.94
C ALA A 45 -12.51 4.16 5.05
N HIS A 46 -11.87 5.25 5.50
CA HIS A 46 -12.54 6.55 5.67
C HIS A 46 -12.94 7.17 4.33
N LEU A 47 -12.01 7.22 3.37
CA LEU A 47 -12.21 7.87 2.08
C LEU A 47 -13.13 7.08 1.14
N SER A 48 -13.05 5.75 1.16
CA SER A 48 -13.92 4.90 0.35
C SER A 48 -15.32 4.77 0.91
N GLY A 49 -15.46 4.92 2.24
CA GLY A 49 -16.71 4.63 2.94
C GLY A 49 -17.12 3.16 2.86
N ASP A 50 -16.22 2.25 2.48
CA ASP A 50 -16.52 0.83 2.35
C ASP A 50 -17.02 0.25 3.68
N PRO A 51 -18.24 -0.34 3.72
CA PRO A 51 -18.83 -0.81 4.98
C PRO A 51 -18.02 -1.93 5.63
N ALA A 52 -17.45 -2.84 4.83
CA ALA A 52 -16.68 -3.96 5.35
C ALA A 52 -15.37 -3.50 5.98
N PHE A 53 -14.63 -2.59 5.29
CA PHE A 53 -13.43 -1.98 5.83
C PHE A 53 -13.72 -1.17 7.09
N THR A 54 -14.74 -0.32 7.04
CA THR A 54 -15.12 0.55 8.16
C THR A 54 -15.52 -0.25 9.39
N THR A 55 -16.31 -1.31 9.20
CA THR A 55 -16.77 -2.18 10.29
C THR A 55 -15.58 -2.91 10.94
N ALA A 56 -14.67 -3.46 10.11
CA ALA A 56 -13.48 -4.13 10.62
C ALA A 56 -12.65 -3.23 11.55
N PHE A 57 -12.40 -1.99 11.14
CA PHE A 57 -11.64 -1.06 11.98
C PHE A 57 -12.39 -0.58 13.22
N ARG A 58 -13.72 -0.42 13.16
CA ARG A 58 -14.53 -0.06 14.33
C ARG A 58 -14.59 -1.16 15.38
N GLN A 59 -14.59 -2.41 14.95
CA GLN A 59 -14.58 -3.58 15.84
C GLN A 59 -13.18 -3.90 16.39
N GLY A 60 -12.15 -3.19 15.90
CA GLY A 60 -10.76 -3.46 16.27
C GLY A 60 -10.20 -4.73 15.64
N ASP A 61 -10.85 -5.24 14.60
CA ASP A 61 -10.46 -6.45 13.92
C ASP A 61 -9.16 -6.27 13.12
N ASP A 62 -8.45 -7.36 12.96
CA ASP A 62 -7.28 -7.41 12.09
C ASP A 62 -7.71 -7.57 10.62
N ILE A 63 -7.70 -6.45 9.89
CA ILE A 63 -8.10 -6.42 8.48
C ILE A 63 -7.28 -7.38 7.62
N HIS A 64 -6.00 -7.61 7.93
CA HIS A 64 -5.18 -8.57 7.20
C HIS A 64 -5.65 -10.01 7.44
N ARG A 65 -6.10 -10.29 8.65
CA ARG A 65 -6.65 -11.59 9.01
C ARG A 65 -8.01 -11.83 8.35
N GLN A 66 -8.87 -10.80 8.30
CA GLN A 66 -10.14 -10.88 7.58
C GLN A 66 -9.92 -11.08 6.07
N THR A 67 -9.00 -10.32 5.47
CA THR A 67 -8.64 -10.50 4.06
C THR A 67 -8.11 -11.91 3.80
N ALA A 68 -7.25 -12.44 4.69
CA ALA A 68 -6.76 -13.81 4.57
C ALA A 68 -7.90 -14.84 4.59
N ALA A 69 -8.84 -14.70 5.52
CA ALA A 69 -9.99 -15.60 5.61
C ALA A 69 -10.78 -15.63 4.30
N ILE A 70 -10.99 -14.48 3.66
CA ILE A 70 -11.71 -14.34 2.39
C ILE A 70 -10.94 -14.97 1.25
N ILE A 71 -9.68 -14.59 1.06
CA ILE A 71 -8.85 -15.00 -0.08
C ILE A 71 -8.54 -16.49 -0.05
N PHE A 72 -8.30 -17.05 1.13
CA PHE A 72 -7.98 -18.47 1.30
C PHE A 72 -9.20 -19.35 1.60
N GLY A 73 -10.39 -18.76 1.72
CA GLY A 73 -11.64 -19.50 1.97
C GLY A 73 -11.66 -20.23 3.30
N VAL A 74 -10.99 -19.72 4.33
CA VAL A 74 -10.89 -20.33 5.65
C VAL A 74 -11.61 -19.48 6.71
N PRO A 75 -12.12 -20.08 7.79
CA PRO A 75 -12.68 -19.31 8.90
C PRO A 75 -11.58 -18.48 9.57
N LEU A 76 -11.92 -17.34 10.19
CA LEU A 76 -10.97 -16.46 10.87
C LEU A 76 -10.04 -17.18 11.86
N ALA A 77 -10.59 -18.18 12.57
CA ALA A 77 -9.80 -18.99 13.52
C ALA A 77 -8.72 -19.87 12.82
N GLY A 78 -8.96 -20.24 11.56
CA GLY A 78 -8.06 -21.05 10.74
C GLY A 78 -6.97 -20.28 10.03
N VAL A 79 -6.97 -18.95 10.12
CA VAL A 79 -5.95 -18.11 9.47
C VAL A 79 -4.61 -18.25 10.15
N THR A 80 -3.62 -18.77 9.41
CA THR A 80 -2.22 -18.88 9.87
C THR A 80 -1.48 -17.56 9.78
N SER A 81 -0.34 -17.45 10.45
CA SER A 81 0.54 -16.27 10.36
C SER A 81 1.05 -16.04 8.94
N GLU A 82 1.28 -17.10 8.18
CA GLU A 82 1.71 -17.02 6.78
C GLU A 82 0.60 -16.47 5.88
N MET A 83 -0.63 -16.99 6.01
CA MET A 83 -1.80 -16.48 5.29
C MET A 83 -2.02 -14.99 5.58
N ARG A 84 -1.91 -14.60 6.85
CA ARG A 84 -2.01 -13.20 7.25
C ARG A 84 -0.91 -12.34 6.63
N ALA A 85 0.32 -12.83 6.56
CA ALA A 85 1.43 -12.10 5.93
C ALA A 85 1.20 -11.93 4.42
N ARG A 86 0.73 -12.95 3.72
CA ARG A 86 0.34 -12.88 2.30
C ARG A 86 -0.81 -11.91 2.09
N ALA A 87 -1.84 -11.95 2.92
CA ALA A 87 -2.96 -11.01 2.86
C ALA A 87 -2.52 -9.56 3.13
N LYS A 88 -1.55 -9.34 4.01
CA LYS A 88 -0.94 -8.02 4.20
C LYS A 88 -0.33 -7.50 2.90
N THR A 89 0.42 -8.34 2.20
CA THR A 89 1.00 -8.00 0.89
C THR A 89 -0.07 -7.68 -0.14
N ILE A 90 -1.16 -8.46 -0.18
CA ILE A 90 -2.29 -8.24 -1.10
C ILE A 90 -3.00 -6.93 -0.78
N ASN A 91 -3.30 -6.66 0.50
CA ASN A 91 -3.95 -5.42 0.92
C ASN A 91 -3.18 -4.19 0.44
N PHE A 92 -1.87 -4.13 0.73
CA PHE A 92 -1.06 -3.00 0.32
C PHE A 92 -0.84 -2.95 -1.19
N GLY A 93 -0.52 -4.10 -1.79
CA GLY A 93 -0.33 -4.18 -3.24
C GLY A 93 -1.55 -3.69 -4.01
N THR A 94 -2.73 -4.11 -3.62
CA THR A 94 -3.99 -3.73 -4.27
C THR A 94 -4.29 -2.24 -4.11
N ILE A 95 -4.11 -1.69 -2.91
CA ILE A 95 -4.33 -0.26 -2.64
C ILE A 95 -3.34 0.62 -3.41
N TYR A 96 -2.09 0.18 -3.54
CA TYR A 96 -1.09 0.88 -4.34
C TYR A 96 -1.15 0.58 -5.84
N GLY A 97 -2.19 -0.11 -6.31
CA GLY A 97 -2.44 -0.36 -7.72
C GLY A 97 -1.50 -1.37 -8.36
N GLN A 98 -0.90 -2.27 -7.59
CA GLN A 98 -0.11 -3.35 -8.15
C GLN A 98 -0.99 -4.28 -9.00
N GLY A 99 -0.54 -4.51 -10.24
CA GLY A 99 -1.19 -5.48 -11.12
C GLY A 99 -0.84 -6.94 -10.76
N PRO A 100 -1.51 -7.91 -11.40
CA PRO A 100 -1.29 -9.34 -11.15
C PRO A 100 0.16 -9.79 -11.33
N PHE A 101 0.89 -9.20 -12.26
CA PHE A 101 2.30 -9.52 -12.52
C PHE A 101 3.20 -9.15 -11.33
N ALA A 102 3.07 -7.94 -10.77
CA ALA A 102 3.87 -7.51 -9.64
C ALA A 102 3.53 -8.31 -8.39
N LEU A 103 2.24 -8.53 -8.15
CA LEU A 103 1.74 -9.29 -7.00
C LEU A 103 2.18 -10.76 -7.07
N SER A 104 2.12 -11.40 -8.24
CA SER A 104 2.55 -12.79 -8.43
C SER A 104 4.03 -12.98 -8.09
N LYS A 105 4.89 -12.06 -8.55
CA LYS A 105 6.32 -12.09 -8.22
C LYS A 105 6.58 -11.93 -6.72
N GLN A 106 5.84 -11.05 -6.06
CA GLN A 106 6.03 -10.76 -4.65
C GLN A 106 5.56 -11.92 -3.75
N LEU A 107 4.51 -12.62 -4.16
CA LEU A 107 3.94 -13.76 -3.42
C LEU A 107 4.51 -15.12 -3.85
N GLY A 108 5.24 -15.21 -4.96
CA GLY A 108 5.75 -16.46 -5.52
C GLY A 108 4.64 -17.38 -6.03
N ILE A 109 3.58 -16.81 -6.61
CA ILE A 109 2.40 -17.52 -7.16
C ILE A 109 2.25 -17.26 -8.66
N SER A 110 1.31 -17.94 -9.32
CA SER A 110 0.98 -17.69 -10.72
C SER A 110 0.28 -16.33 -10.90
N GLN A 111 0.29 -15.81 -12.13
CA GLN A 111 -0.43 -14.56 -12.44
C GLN A 111 -1.94 -14.75 -12.38
N GLU A 112 -2.43 -15.93 -12.72
CA GLU A 112 -3.83 -16.31 -12.63
C GLU A 112 -4.32 -16.28 -11.19
N GLU A 113 -3.57 -16.87 -10.25
CA GLU A 113 -3.86 -16.81 -8.82
C GLU A 113 -3.83 -15.38 -8.28
N ALA A 114 -2.81 -14.60 -8.66
CA ALA A 114 -2.72 -13.19 -8.27
C ALA A 114 -3.91 -12.38 -8.80
N LYS A 115 -4.35 -12.62 -10.03
CA LYS A 115 -5.55 -12.01 -10.61
C LYS A 115 -6.81 -12.41 -9.85
N ALA A 116 -6.95 -13.69 -9.51
CA ALA A 116 -8.08 -14.18 -8.72
C ALA A 116 -8.13 -13.51 -7.34
N PHE A 117 -7.00 -13.36 -6.66
CA PHE A 117 -6.91 -12.67 -5.37
C PHE A 117 -7.33 -11.19 -5.46
N ILE A 118 -6.87 -10.48 -6.48
CA ILE A 118 -7.27 -9.08 -6.71
C ILE A 118 -8.78 -8.97 -6.98
N THR A 119 -9.34 -9.90 -7.76
CA THR A 119 -10.77 -9.94 -8.07
C THR A 119 -11.58 -10.17 -6.80
N GLN A 120 -11.29 -11.20 -6.02
CA GLN A 120 -11.97 -11.50 -4.75
C GLN A 120 -11.85 -10.35 -3.74
N TYR A 121 -10.68 -9.71 -3.71
CA TYR A 121 -10.46 -8.53 -2.87
C TYR A 121 -11.45 -7.41 -3.20
N PHE A 122 -11.58 -7.04 -4.47
CA PHE A 122 -12.47 -5.98 -4.90
C PHE A 122 -13.95 -6.37 -4.91
N GLU A 123 -14.28 -7.64 -5.05
CA GLU A 123 -15.65 -8.14 -4.84
C GLU A 123 -16.09 -7.94 -3.38
N ARG A 124 -15.18 -8.21 -2.45
CA ARG A 124 -15.45 -8.01 -1.03
C ARG A 124 -15.46 -6.55 -0.61
N PHE A 125 -14.53 -5.76 -1.16
CA PHE A 125 -14.32 -4.35 -0.85
C PHE A 125 -14.70 -3.48 -2.06
N ALA A 126 -15.94 -3.61 -2.50
CA ALA A 126 -16.44 -2.91 -3.70
C ALA A 126 -16.40 -1.38 -3.55
N GLY A 127 -16.57 -0.86 -2.34
CA GLY A 127 -16.45 0.57 -2.05
C GLY A 127 -15.02 1.09 -2.25
N VAL A 128 -14.02 0.28 -1.91
CA VAL A 128 -12.61 0.61 -2.18
C VAL A 128 -12.36 0.69 -3.68
N ARG A 129 -12.86 -0.27 -4.46
CA ARG A 129 -12.75 -0.25 -5.91
C ARG A 129 -13.39 0.99 -6.52
N ALA A 130 -14.62 1.26 -6.16
CA ALA A 130 -15.36 2.44 -6.66
C ALA A 130 -14.66 3.75 -6.31
N PHE A 131 -14.07 3.84 -5.12
CA PHE A 131 -13.29 5.01 -4.72
C PHE A 131 -12.03 5.18 -5.59
N LEU A 132 -11.26 4.12 -5.80
CA LEU A 132 -10.03 4.17 -6.61
C LEU A 132 -10.35 4.55 -8.07
N ASP A 133 -11.37 3.96 -8.67
CA ASP A 133 -11.78 4.27 -10.04
C ASP A 133 -12.21 5.73 -10.17
N ARG A 134 -13.00 6.24 -9.21
CA ARG A 134 -13.40 7.65 -9.16
C ARG A 134 -12.21 8.61 -9.02
N GLN A 135 -11.18 8.25 -8.21
CA GLN A 135 -9.98 9.08 -8.10
C GLN A 135 -9.23 9.21 -9.44
N VAL A 136 -9.21 8.14 -10.22
CA VAL A 136 -8.63 8.17 -11.58
C VAL A 136 -9.42 9.09 -12.51
N GLU A 137 -10.75 9.06 -12.44
CA GLU A 137 -11.62 9.96 -13.21
C GLU A 137 -11.41 11.41 -12.81
N VAL A 138 -11.45 11.71 -11.52
CA VAL A 138 -11.18 13.07 -10.98
C VAL A 138 -9.81 13.57 -11.43
N ALA A 139 -8.79 12.72 -11.36
CA ALA A 139 -7.45 13.07 -11.82
C ALA A 139 -7.39 13.40 -13.32
N ARG A 140 -8.15 12.69 -14.15
CA ARG A 140 -8.23 12.94 -15.59
C ARG A 140 -9.00 14.23 -15.92
N GLU A 141 -10.09 14.49 -15.21
CA GLU A 141 -10.96 15.64 -15.45
C GLU A 141 -10.36 16.94 -14.91
N GLN A 142 -9.79 16.89 -13.70
CA GLN A 142 -9.33 18.09 -12.99
C GLN A 142 -7.82 18.33 -13.10
N GLY A 143 -7.06 17.35 -13.58
CA GLY A 143 -5.60 17.44 -13.64
C GLY A 143 -4.91 17.43 -12.27
N ASN A 144 -5.66 17.20 -11.21
CA ASN A 144 -5.14 17.14 -9.85
C ASN A 144 -5.95 16.17 -8.97
N VAL A 145 -5.35 15.75 -7.87
CA VAL A 145 -6.02 15.06 -6.77
C VAL A 145 -5.68 15.74 -5.45
N SER A 146 -6.54 15.62 -4.46
CA SER A 146 -6.32 16.21 -3.14
C SER A 146 -6.26 15.13 -2.05
N THR A 147 -5.46 15.40 -1.03
CA THR A 147 -5.46 14.60 0.20
C THR A 147 -6.66 14.96 1.08
N LEU A 148 -6.90 14.17 2.14
CA LEU A 148 -7.96 14.40 3.12
C LEU A 148 -7.96 15.83 3.69
N PHE A 149 -6.79 16.44 3.87
CA PHE A 149 -6.63 17.79 4.41
C PHE A 149 -6.45 18.86 3.34
N GLY A 150 -6.86 18.58 2.09
CA GLY A 150 -6.88 19.55 1.01
C GLY A 150 -5.52 19.85 0.36
N ARG A 151 -4.45 19.09 0.67
CA ARG A 151 -3.19 19.23 -0.07
C ARG A 151 -3.40 18.72 -1.50
N GLY A 152 -3.31 19.61 -2.48
CA GLY A 152 -3.43 19.26 -3.89
C GLY A 152 -2.13 18.66 -4.45
N TRP A 153 -2.27 17.67 -5.32
CA TRP A 153 -1.22 17.14 -6.18
C TRP A 153 -1.63 17.39 -7.62
N CYS A 154 -0.94 18.29 -8.30
CA CYS A 154 -1.13 18.49 -9.73
C CYS A 154 -0.50 17.33 -10.49
N LEU A 155 -1.27 16.69 -11.34
CA LEU A 155 -0.77 15.78 -12.34
C LEU A 155 -0.28 16.65 -13.51
N ALA A 156 1.01 16.99 -13.53
CA ALA A 156 1.63 17.54 -14.71
C ALA A 156 1.61 16.47 -15.79
N VAL A 157 0.54 16.41 -16.57
CA VAL A 157 0.50 15.61 -17.79
C VAL A 157 1.40 16.32 -18.76
N PHE A 158 2.67 15.94 -18.81
CA PHE A 158 3.51 16.27 -19.93
C PHE A 158 2.93 15.58 -21.16
N PHE A 159 2.09 16.30 -21.90
CA PHE A 159 1.74 15.96 -23.27
C PHE A 159 2.99 16.17 -24.13
N VAL A 160 3.93 15.27 -24.07
CA VAL A 160 4.92 15.05 -25.13
C VAL A 160 4.48 13.76 -25.82
N GLY A 161 3.71 13.91 -26.88
CA GLY A 161 3.58 13.04 -28.05
C GLY A 161 3.75 11.51 -27.91
N PHE A 162 3.32 10.92 -26.80
CA PHE A 162 3.28 9.46 -26.69
C PHE A 162 1.89 9.04 -26.23
N GLY A 163 1.22 8.28 -27.08
CA GLY A 163 -0.08 7.73 -26.81
C GLY A 163 -0.14 7.08 -25.43
N VAL A 164 -1.21 7.36 -24.73
CA VAL A 164 -1.58 6.69 -23.49
C VAL A 164 -1.73 5.21 -23.82
N LEU A 165 -0.70 4.43 -23.56
CA LEU A 165 -0.82 2.99 -23.47
C LEU A 165 -1.59 2.67 -22.18
N CYS A 166 -2.90 2.83 -22.26
CA CYS A 166 -3.84 2.23 -21.34
C CYS A 166 -3.92 0.74 -21.64
N GLY A 167 -2.85 0.00 -21.30
CA GLY A 167 -2.91 -1.45 -21.22
C GLY A 167 -3.87 -1.80 -20.10
N GLY A 168 -4.95 -2.53 -20.43
CA GLY A 168 -6.01 -2.92 -19.51
C GLY A 168 -5.49 -3.62 -18.25
N GLY A 169 -5.45 -2.89 -17.18
CA GLY A 169 -4.99 -3.30 -15.86
C GLY A 169 -4.66 -2.03 -15.08
N GLY A 170 -5.69 -1.44 -14.43
CA GLY A 170 -5.61 -0.12 -13.81
C GLY A 170 -4.61 -0.02 -12.66
N GLY A 171 -3.37 0.28 -12.98
CA GLY A 171 -2.38 0.69 -12.00
C GLY A 171 -1.87 2.08 -12.36
N VAL A 172 -2.12 3.06 -11.51
CA VAL A 172 -1.47 4.37 -11.60
C VAL A 172 -0.07 4.21 -11.04
N VAL A 173 0.94 4.14 -11.91
CA VAL A 173 2.34 4.11 -11.50
C VAL A 173 2.81 5.53 -11.26
N PHE A 174 2.99 5.92 -9.99
CA PHE A 174 3.72 7.12 -9.63
C PHE A 174 5.23 6.85 -9.74
N GLY A 175 5.75 7.00 -10.91
CA GLY A 175 7.19 6.97 -11.16
C GLY A 175 7.73 8.38 -11.28
N GLY A 176 8.16 8.99 -10.19
CA GLY A 176 8.93 10.23 -10.20
C GLY A 176 10.41 9.93 -10.43
N SER A 177 10.88 9.88 -11.68
CA SER A 177 12.31 9.97 -11.97
C SER A 177 12.66 11.42 -12.27
N LEU A 178 13.31 12.08 -11.30
CA LEU A 178 13.98 13.36 -11.54
C LEU A 178 15.31 13.06 -12.27
N GLY A 179 15.25 13.10 -13.59
CA GLY A 179 16.44 13.11 -14.42
C GLY A 179 17.13 14.47 -14.31
N GLY A 180 18.26 14.54 -13.61
CA GLY A 180 19.14 15.71 -13.62
C GLY A 180 19.83 15.84 -14.98
N GLY A 181 19.47 16.86 -15.75
CA GLY A 181 20.20 17.28 -16.94
C GLY A 181 21.40 18.10 -16.53
N GLY A 182 22.59 17.53 -16.58
CA GLY A 182 23.84 18.29 -16.57
C GLY A 182 24.11 18.78 -17.99
N GLY A 183 24.10 20.10 -18.20
CA GLY A 183 24.68 20.73 -19.39
C GLY A 183 26.13 21.04 -19.13
N GLY A 184 27.00 20.61 -20.02
CA GLY A 184 28.37 21.10 -20.14
C GLY A 184 28.45 22.31 -21.05
#